data_4af7bf473188b8a9807c7c519217a85b
#
_entry.id   4af7bf473188b8a9807c7c519217a85b
#
_cell.length_a   1.000
_cell.length_b   1.000
_cell.length_c   1.000
_cell.angle_alpha   90.00
_cell.angle_beta   90.00
_cell.angle_gamma   90.00
#
_symmetry.space_group_name_H-M   'P 1'
#
loop_
_entity.id
_entity.type
_entity.pdbx_description
1 polymer ?
#
loop_
_entity_poly.entity_id
_entity_poly.type
_entity_poly.pdbx_seq_one_letter_code
_entity_poly.pdbx_strand_id
1 'polypeptide(L)'
;MNVNFYVTCIADVVKSGVAKNTVLLLEKLGCNVIFLEKQGCCGQPALNSGYTKQAIPGMKNLVETFEVNDYPIVAPAGSCVYAIKNYPDYFTKVGELDWAERAKKVVARFCDLTDFIVNKLGVTDVGAYLPGKAVYHPSCSLTRKLGIVDEPIALLKGVKGLDLLPIHNQQTCCGFGGTFSVKMAEISGEMVKEKVEHIEE
;
A
#
# COMPACT_ATOMS: atom_id res chain seq x y z
N MET A 1 7.88 -15.66 11.92
CA MET A 1 8.88 -14.56 11.92
C MET A 1 8.26 -13.29 12.49
N ASN A 2 9.08 -12.37 13.08
CA ASN A 2 8.56 -11.07 13.53
C ASN A 2 8.37 -10.10 12.35
N VAL A 3 7.27 -9.37 12.36
CA VAL A 3 6.89 -8.42 11.30
C VAL A 3 6.28 -7.18 11.94
N ASN A 4 6.78 -6.00 11.60
CA ASN A 4 6.10 -4.75 11.94
C ASN A 4 4.92 -4.52 11.00
N PHE A 5 3.79 -4.12 11.55
CA PHE A 5 2.62 -3.75 10.75
C PHE A 5 2.48 -2.23 10.68
N TYR A 6 2.46 -1.69 9.46
CA TYR A 6 2.13 -0.28 9.20
C TYR A 6 0.67 -0.18 8.77
N VAL A 7 -0.19 0.32 9.68
CA VAL A 7 -1.65 0.29 9.52
C VAL A 7 -2.16 1.17 8.38
N THR A 8 -1.48 2.25 8.05
CA THR A 8 -1.91 3.35 7.17
C THR A 8 -3.13 4.12 7.68
N CYS A 9 -3.16 5.44 7.48
CA CYS A 9 -4.25 6.29 8.02
C CYS A 9 -5.64 5.93 7.44
N ILE A 10 -5.71 5.52 6.17
CA ILE A 10 -6.99 5.13 5.56
C ILE A 10 -7.49 3.78 6.10
N ALA A 11 -6.59 2.81 6.28
CA ALA A 11 -6.99 1.53 6.84
C ALA A 11 -7.39 1.66 8.32
N ASP A 12 -6.75 2.55 9.07
CA ASP A 12 -7.08 2.79 10.47
C ASP A 12 -8.46 3.45 10.65
N VAL A 13 -8.66 4.58 9.97
CA VAL A 13 -9.85 5.45 10.20
C VAL A 13 -11.06 5.03 9.37
N VAL A 14 -10.86 4.67 8.08
CA VAL A 14 -11.96 4.47 7.12
C VAL A 14 -12.24 2.99 6.84
N LYS A 15 -11.21 2.16 6.87
CA LYS A 15 -11.27 0.73 6.48
C LYS A 15 -10.60 -0.16 7.53
N SER A 16 -10.97 0.00 8.80
CA SER A 16 -10.41 -0.77 9.93
C SER A 16 -10.52 -2.29 9.75
N GLY A 17 -11.53 -2.77 9.03
CA GLY A 17 -11.64 -4.17 8.64
C GLY A 17 -10.45 -4.67 7.79
N VAL A 18 -9.90 -3.82 6.91
CA VAL A 18 -8.70 -4.17 6.12
C VAL A 18 -7.49 -4.33 7.05
N ALA A 19 -7.29 -3.37 7.97
CA ALA A 19 -6.20 -3.45 8.93
C ALA A 19 -6.28 -4.72 9.79
N LYS A 20 -7.46 -4.98 10.38
CA LYS A 20 -7.72 -6.19 11.19
C LYS A 20 -7.46 -7.47 10.39
N ASN A 21 -8.02 -7.58 9.19
CA ASN A 21 -7.86 -8.77 8.36
C ASN A 21 -6.41 -8.97 7.90
N THR A 22 -5.65 -7.89 7.70
CA THR A 22 -4.22 -7.98 7.38
C THR A 22 -3.45 -8.61 8.54
N VAL A 23 -3.68 -8.17 9.77
CA VAL A 23 -3.05 -8.75 10.97
C VAL A 23 -3.40 -10.23 11.09
N LEU A 24 -4.70 -10.56 11.05
CA LEU A 24 -5.17 -11.95 11.15
C LEU A 24 -4.60 -12.86 10.06
N LEU A 25 -4.45 -12.35 8.84
CA LEU A 25 -3.85 -13.09 7.73
C LEU A 25 -2.37 -13.36 7.98
N LEU A 26 -1.60 -12.34 8.38
CA LEU A 26 -0.19 -12.50 8.71
C LEU A 26 0.04 -13.48 9.86
N GLU A 27 -0.78 -13.40 10.92
CA GLU A 27 -0.74 -14.33 12.04
C GLU A 27 -1.07 -15.77 11.61
N LYS A 28 -2.11 -15.95 10.78
CA LYS A 28 -2.46 -17.25 10.19
C LYS A 28 -1.31 -17.84 9.38
N LEU A 29 -0.52 -16.99 8.72
CA LEU A 29 0.67 -17.39 7.96
C LEU A 29 1.94 -17.56 8.84
N GLY A 30 1.80 -17.59 10.16
CA GLY A 30 2.88 -17.85 11.12
C GLY A 30 3.76 -16.64 11.44
N CYS A 31 3.31 -15.42 11.14
CA CYS A 31 4.00 -14.21 11.55
C CYS A 31 3.59 -13.78 12.96
N ASN A 32 4.56 -13.28 13.74
CA ASN A 32 4.29 -12.55 14.97
C ASN A 32 4.22 -11.07 14.62
N VAL A 33 3.01 -10.52 14.62
CA VAL A 33 2.74 -9.14 14.17
C VAL A 33 2.98 -8.16 15.31
N ILE A 34 3.84 -7.17 15.08
CA ILE A 34 4.20 -6.13 16.04
C ILE A 34 3.58 -4.81 15.55
N PHE A 35 2.77 -4.22 16.41
CA PHE A 35 2.20 -2.89 16.19
C PHE A 35 2.96 -1.84 17.00
N LEU A 36 3.51 -0.84 16.32
CA LEU A 36 4.22 0.28 16.94
C LEU A 36 3.26 1.48 17.03
N GLU A 37 2.92 1.94 18.23
CA GLU A 37 1.83 2.89 18.46
C GLU A 37 2.04 4.29 17.88
N LYS A 38 3.30 4.74 17.70
CA LYS A 38 3.61 6.09 17.22
C LYS A 38 3.52 6.29 15.71
N GLN A 39 2.80 5.42 15.02
CA GLN A 39 2.64 5.52 13.58
C GLN A 39 1.82 6.75 13.19
N GLY A 40 2.19 7.36 12.06
CA GLY A 40 1.47 8.48 11.47
C GLY A 40 1.17 8.26 9.98
N CYS A 41 0.61 9.28 9.34
CA CYS A 41 0.38 9.26 7.89
C CYS A 41 1.70 9.24 7.12
N CYS A 42 1.75 8.50 6.00
CA CYS A 42 2.90 8.47 5.09
C CYS A 42 3.20 9.82 4.40
N GLY A 43 2.39 10.83 4.61
CA GLY A 43 2.57 12.16 4.02
C GLY A 43 2.16 12.28 2.55
N GLN A 44 1.76 11.21 1.89
CA GLN A 44 1.46 11.23 0.45
C GLN A 44 0.44 12.31 0.02
N PRO A 45 -0.65 12.60 0.75
CA PRO A 45 -1.55 13.69 0.39
C PRO A 45 -0.87 15.06 0.34
N ALA A 46 0.00 15.34 1.29
CA ALA A 46 0.79 16.58 1.32
C ALA A 46 1.83 16.60 0.18
N LEU A 47 2.55 15.51 -0.03
CA LEU A 47 3.55 15.37 -1.08
C LEU A 47 2.92 15.54 -2.49
N ASN A 48 1.78 14.90 -2.75
CA ASN A 48 1.05 15.03 -4.01
C ASN A 48 0.51 16.46 -4.25
N SER A 49 0.34 17.23 -3.19
CA SER A 49 -0.13 18.63 -3.25
C SER A 49 1.00 19.66 -3.26
N GLY A 50 2.28 19.22 -3.30
CA GLY A 50 3.45 20.10 -3.30
C GLY A 50 3.89 20.60 -1.93
N TYR A 51 3.25 20.15 -0.83
CA TYR A 51 3.56 20.56 0.55
C TYR A 51 4.68 19.70 1.16
N THR A 52 5.82 19.57 0.45
CA THR A 52 6.92 18.70 0.89
C THR A 52 7.46 19.08 2.26
N LYS A 53 7.68 20.38 2.50
CA LYS A 53 8.21 20.86 3.79
C LYS A 53 7.28 20.50 4.97
N GLN A 54 5.97 20.59 4.76
CA GLN A 54 4.97 20.26 5.76
C GLN A 54 4.85 18.73 6.02
N ALA A 55 5.24 17.91 5.05
CA ALA A 55 5.28 16.46 5.22
C ALA A 55 6.48 15.98 6.04
N ILE A 56 7.59 16.72 6.05
CA ILE A 56 8.86 16.32 6.70
C ILE A 56 8.70 15.86 8.16
N PRO A 57 7.99 16.57 9.06
CA PRO A 57 7.85 16.12 10.44
C PRO A 57 7.19 14.74 10.55
N GLY A 58 6.14 14.48 9.77
CA GLY A 58 5.49 13.17 9.75
C GLY A 58 6.38 12.07 9.16
N MET A 59 7.18 12.37 8.14
CA MET A 59 8.14 11.44 7.57
C MET A 59 9.24 11.08 8.58
N LYS A 60 9.76 12.06 9.32
CA LYS A 60 10.74 11.85 10.42
C LYS A 60 10.15 10.94 11.50
N ASN A 61 8.91 11.21 11.92
CA ASN A 61 8.22 10.37 12.90
C ASN A 61 8.11 8.91 12.45
N LEU A 62 7.78 8.65 11.18
CA LEU A 62 7.73 7.28 10.67
C LEU A 62 9.11 6.60 10.64
N VAL A 63 10.16 7.32 10.27
CA VAL A 63 11.53 6.79 10.32
C VAL A 63 11.89 6.41 11.76
N GLU A 64 11.70 7.31 12.73
CA GLU A 64 11.95 7.05 14.15
C GLU A 64 11.14 5.89 14.70
N THR A 65 9.87 5.80 14.31
CA THR A 65 8.98 4.73 14.76
C THR A 65 9.49 3.36 14.31
N PHE A 66 9.98 3.24 13.08
CA PHE A 66 10.35 1.95 12.52
C PHE A 66 11.85 1.62 12.57
N GLU A 67 12.71 2.53 13.03
CA GLU A 67 14.13 2.23 13.22
C GLU A 67 14.44 1.49 14.54
N VAL A 68 13.45 1.26 15.41
CA VAL A 68 13.61 0.60 16.70
C VAL A 68 14.01 -0.88 16.61
N ASN A 69 13.81 -1.50 15.46
CA ASN A 69 14.21 -2.88 15.17
C ASN A 69 14.41 -3.07 13.66
N ASP A 70 14.92 -4.24 13.26
CA ASP A 70 15.23 -4.57 11.85
C ASP A 70 14.20 -5.49 11.18
N TYR A 71 13.00 -5.66 11.76
CA TYR A 71 11.98 -6.52 11.18
C TYR A 71 11.40 -5.94 9.89
N PRO A 72 10.94 -6.77 8.94
CA PRO A 72 10.16 -6.33 7.80
C PRO A 72 8.96 -5.48 8.23
N ILE A 73 8.59 -4.50 7.41
CA ILE A 73 7.47 -3.60 7.69
C ILE A 73 6.45 -3.81 6.58
N VAL A 74 5.30 -4.38 6.94
CA VAL A 74 4.25 -4.73 5.98
C VAL A 74 3.10 -3.74 6.05
N ALA A 75 2.65 -3.28 4.89
CA ALA A 75 1.53 -2.35 4.76
C ALA A 75 0.51 -2.83 3.71
N PRO A 76 -0.80 -2.67 3.96
CA PRO A 76 -1.86 -3.09 3.04
C PRO A 76 -2.18 -2.03 1.96
N ALA A 77 -1.27 -1.09 1.69
CA ALA A 77 -1.51 0.01 0.76
C ALA A 77 -0.25 0.36 -0.04
N GLY A 78 -0.18 -0.09 -1.28
CA GLY A 78 0.95 0.15 -2.18
C GLY A 78 1.27 1.63 -2.40
N SER A 79 0.27 2.53 -2.34
CA SER A 79 0.49 3.97 -2.43
C SER A 79 1.30 4.53 -1.25
N CYS A 80 1.04 4.04 -0.04
CA CYS A 80 1.81 4.43 1.14
C CYS A 80 3.22 3.86 1.10
N VAL A 81 3.37 2.58 0.71
CA VAL A 81 4.70 1.96 0.53
C VAL A 81 5.52 2.74 -0.48
N TYR A 82 4.94 3.10 -1.62
CA TYR A 82 5.62 3.91 -2.63
C TYR A 82 6.05 5.28 -2.07
N ALA A 83 5.15 5.98 -1.38
CA ALA A 83 5.49 7.29 -0.80
C ALA A 83 6.67 7.18 0.19
N ILE A 84 6.64 6.17 1.06
CA ILE A 84 7.69 5.94 2.06
C ILE A 84 9.01 5.55 1.40
N LYS A 85 9.01 4.72 0.36
CA LYS A 85 10.23 4.36 -0.39
C LYS A 85 10.96 5.55 -1.00
N ASN A 86 10.28 6.67 -1.23
CA ASN A 86 10.86 7.91 -1.74
C ASN A 86 11.31 8.90 -0.65
N TYR A 87 11.22 8.57 0.64
CA TYR A 87 11.65 9.45 1.72
C TYR A 87 13.12 9.92 1.60
N PRO A 88 14.09 9.05 1.27
CA PRO A 88 15.47 9.50 1.10
C PRO A 88 15.62 10.64 0.10
N ASP A 89 14.91 10.58 -1.03
CA ASP A 89 14.94 11.62 -2.06
C ASP A 89 14.30 12.92 -1.58
N TYR A 90 13.18 12.83 -0.85
CA TYR A 90 12.53 14.02 -0.28
C TYR A 90 13.40 14.69 0.77
N PHE A 91 14.03 13.93 1.67
CA PHE A 91 14.96 14.47 2.66
C PHE A 91 16.17 15.13 1.99
N THR A 92 16.74 14.49 0.97
CA THR A 92 17.85 15.06 0.19
C THR A 92 17.45 16.39 -0.47
N LYS A 93 16.29 16.47 -1.10
CA LYS A 93 15.78 17.69 -1.74
C LYS A 93 15.58 18.87 -0.80
N VAL A 94 15.32 18.60 0.48
CA VAL A 94 15.17 19.67 1.49
C VAL A 94 16.43 19.91 2.32
N GLY A 95 17.54 19.23 2.00
CA GLY A 95 18.84 19.40 2.68
C GLY A 95 19.01 18.60 3.98
N GLU A 96 18.11 17.67 4.28
CA GLU A 96 18.11 16.84 5.49
C GLU A 96 18.90 15.53 5.27
N LEU A 97 20.20 15.63 5.01
CA LEU A 97 21.02 14.50 4.56
C LEU A 97 21.12 13.36 5.58
N ASP A 98 21.23 13.68 6.87
CA ASP A 98 21.27 12.67 7.94
C ASP A 98 19.98 11.85 7.97
N TRP A 99 18.84 12.52 7.77
CA TRP A 99 17.55 11.85 7.69
C TRP A 99 17.40 11.00 6.42
N ALA A 100 18.00 11.44 5.32
CA ALA A 100 18.03 10.63 4.10
C ALA A 100 18.75 9.30 4.33
N GLU A 101 19.90 9.29 5.03
CA GLU A 101 20.62 8.06 5.35
C GLU A 101 19.88 7.17 6.34
N ARG A 102 19.26 7.73 7.38
CA ARG A 102 18.41 6.99 8.31
C ARG A 102 17.23 6.36 7.58
N ALA A 103 16.55 7.14 6.73
CA ALA A 103 15.40 6.67 5.95
C ALA A 103 15.78 5.52 5.02
N LYS A 104 16.93 5.51 4.36
CA LYS A 104 17.38 4.40 3.48
C LYS A 104 17.30 3.04 4.18
N LYS A 105 17.72 2.97 5.45
CA LYS A 105 17.70 1.72 6.23
C LYS A 105 16.27 1.26 6.53
N VAL A 106 15.39 2.20 6.86
CA VAL A 106 13.99 1.91 7.20
C VAL A 106 13.19 1.53 5.96
N VAL A 107 13.29 2.31 4.88
CA VAL A 107 12.49 2.10 3.66
C VAL A 107 12.85 0.82 2.91
N ALA A 108 14.08 0.32 3.05
CA ALA A 108 14.50 -0.96 2.49
C ALA A 108 13.68 -2.15 3.02
N ARG A 109 13.12 -2.03 4.23
CA ARG A 109 12.32 -3.06 4.91
C ARG A 109 10.82 -2.95 4.65
N PHE A 110 10.35 -1.83 4.05
CA PHE A 110 8.93 -1.67 3.71
C PHE A 110 8.53 -2.54 2.53
N CYS A 111 7.49 -3.33 2.73
CA CYS A 111 6.92 -4.24 1.74
C CYS A 111 5.41 -3.99 1.60
N ASP A 112 4.89 -4.13 0.40
CA ASP A 112 3.46 -4.31 0.20
C ASP A 112 3.04 -5.68 0.73
N LEU A 113 1.81 -5.80 1.22
CA LEU A 113 1.27 -7.05 1.79
C LEU A 113 1.36 -8.22 0.81
N THR A 114 0.98 -8.00 -0.45
CA THR A 114 0.95 -9.07 -1.46
C THR A 114 2.35 -9.52 -1.86
N ASP A 115 3.27 -8.57 -2.03
CA ASP A 115 4.69 -8.82 -2.27
C ASP A 115 5.31 -9.61 -1.09
N PHE A 116 5.00 -9.20 0.13
CA PHE A 116 5.51 -9.88 1.33
C PHE A 116 5.03 -11.34 1.40
N ILE A 117 3.74 -11.59 1.17
CA ILE A 117 3.18 -12.95 1.24
C ILE A 117 3.77 -13.84 0.15
N VAL A 118 3.81 -13.36 -1.10
CA VAL A 118 4.27 -14.18 -2.22
C VAL A 118 5.79 -14.33 -2.23
N ASN A 119 6.52 -13.23 -2.15
CA ASN A 119 7.97 -13.23 -2.40
C ASN A 119 8.81 -13.45 -1.13
N LYS A 120 8.29 -13.13 0.08
CA LYS A 120 9.02 -13.35 1.34
C LYS A 120 8.57 -14.60 2.09
N LEU A 121 7.26 -14.88 2.10
CA LEU A 121 6.73 -16.09 2.74
C LEU A 121 6.63 -17.27 1.76
N GLY A 122 6.68 -17.06 0.44
CA GLY A 122 6.56 -18.10 -0.58
C GLY A 122 5.15 -18.70 -0.68
N VAL A 123 4.12 -17.95 -0.28
CA VAL A 123 2.73 -18.44 -0.20
C VAL A 123 1.87 -17.81 -1.30
N THR A 124 1.17 -18.64 -2.07
CA THR A 124 0.17 -18.22 -3.06
C THR A 124 -1.24 -18.71 -2.75
N ASP A 125 -1.39 -19.74 -1.91
CA ASP A 125 -2.69 -20.22 -1.39
C ASP A 125 -2.76 -19.98 0.12
N VAL A 126 -3.54 -19.00 0.52
CA VAL A 126 -3.76 -18.65 1.92
C VAL A 126 -4.93 -19.44 2.55
N GLY A 127 -5.47 -20.43 1.85
CA GLY A 127 -6.61 -21.24 2.27
C GLY A 127 -7.91 -20.44 2.31
N ALA A 128 -8.06 -19.46 1.41
CA ALA A 128 -9.29 -18.68 1.28
C ALA A 128 -10.33 -19.39 0.40
N TYR A 129 -11.60 -19.19 0.74
CA TYR A 129 -12.75 -19.67 -0.04
C TYR A 129 -13.75 -18.52 -0.21
N LEU A 130 -14.06 -18.19 -1.47
CA LEU A 130 -15.04 -17.16 -1.82
C LEU A 130 -15.68 -17.57 -3.15
N PRO A 131 -16.88 -18.21 -3.13
CA PRO A 131 -17.54 -18.57 -4.38
C PRO A 131 -18.13 -17.33 -5.05
N GLY A 132 -17.90 -17.20 -6.36
CA GLY A 132 -18.43 -16.10 -7.16
C GLY A 132 -17.44 -15.55 -8.17
N LYS A 133 -17.83 -14.44 -8.79
CA LYS A 133 -17.03 -13.74 -9.80
C LYS A 133 -16.44 -12.48 -9.20
N ALA A 134 -15.21 -12.16 -9.57
CA ALA A 134 -14.55 -10.92 -9.18
C ALA A 134 -13.69 -10.38 -10.32
N VAL A 135 -13.42 -9.08 -10.27
CA VAL A 135 -12.42 -8.41 -11.10
C VAL A 135 -11.36 -7.81 -10.20
N TYR A 136 -10.14 -7.69 -10.70
CA TYR A 136 -9.05 -7.06 -9.98
C TYR A 136 -8.62 -5.75 -10.68
N HIS A 137 -8.74 -4.62 -9.96
CA HIS A 137 -8.22 -3.35 -10.43
C HIS A 137 -6.76 -3.17 -9.97
N PRO A 138 -5.77 -3.20 -10.89
CA PRO A 138 -4.37 -2.96 -10.57
C PRO A 138 -4.12 -1.49 -10.22
N SER A 139 -3.83 -1.19 -8.97
CA SER A 139 -3.58 0.19 -8.57
C SER A 139 -2.29 0.74 -9.18
N CYS A 140 -2.31 2.01 -9.62
CA CYS A 140 -1.17 2.65 -10.28
C CYS A 140 0.10 2.64 -9.42
N SER A 141 -0.03 2.85 -8.10
CA SER A 141 1.12 2.87 -7.20
C SER A 141 1.74 1.48 -7.02
N LEU A 142 0.91 0.44 -7.00
CA LEU A 142 1.39 -0.92 -6.86
C LEU A 142 2.09 -1.37 -8.15
N THR A 143 1.39 -1.28 -9.28
CA THR A 143 1.87 -1.85 -10.55
C THR A 143 2.94 -0.99 -11.22
N ARG A 144 2.67 0.33 -11.43
CA ARG A 144 3.59 1.19 -12.21
C ARG A 144 4.74 1.74 -11.39
N LYS A 145 4.58 1.88 -10.07
CA LYS A 145 5.57 2.51 -9.20
C LYS A 145 6.40 1.50 -8.40
N LEU A 146 5.76 0.46 -7.89
CA LEU A 146 6.43 -0.59 -7.11
C LEU A 146 6.79 -1.82 -7.97
N GLY A 147 6.23 -1.96 -9.17
CA GLY A 147 6.48 -3.11 -10.05
C GLY A 147 5.81 -4.41 -9.57
N ILE A 148 4.86 -4.32 -8.63
CA ILE A 148 4.14 -5.47 -8.07
C ILE A 148 2.91 -5.69 -8.94
N VAL A 149 2.92 -6.75 -9.74
CA VAL A 149 1.90 -7.03 -10.77
C VAL A 149 1.29 -8.40 -10.59
N ASP A 150 2.12 -9.42 -10.47
CA ASP A 150 1.70 -10.82 -10.49
C ASP A 150 1.29 -11.33 -9.10
N GLU A 151 1.82 -10.76 -8.04
CA GLU A 151 1.63 -11.21 -6.67
C GLU A 151 0.16 -11.14 -6.22
N PRO A 152 -0.58 -10.01 -6.42
CA PRO A 152 -2.00 -9.97 -6.11
C PRO A 152 -2.82 -10.97 -6.91
N ILE A 153 -2.47 -11.16 -8.19
CA ILE A 153 -3.16 -12.09 -9.07
C ILE A 153 -2.91 -13.54 -8.64
N ALA A 154 -1.68 -13.87 -8.26
CA ALA A 154 -1.34 -15.20 -7.74
C ALA A 154 -2.16 -15.56 -6.49
N LEU A 155 -2.28 -14.61 -5.55
CA LEU A 155 -3.09 -14.79 -4.35
C LEU A 155 -4.58 -14.93 -4.66
N LEU A 156 -5.12 -14.13 -5.58
CA LEU A 156 -6.53 -14.21 -5.98
C LEU A 156 -6.85 -15.51 -6.70
N LYS A 157 -5.96 -16.02 -7.55
CA LYS A 157 -6.09 -17.33 -8.20
C LYS A 157 -6.05 -18.49 -7.20
N GLY A 158 -5.42 -18.31 -6.04
CA GLY A 158 -5.40 -19.27 -4.94
C GLY A 158 -6.71 -19.33 -4.15
N VAL A 159 -7.66 -18.40 -4.35
CA VAL A 159 -8.94 -18.39 -3.64
C VAL A 159 -9.89 -19.41 -4.27
N LYS A 160 -10.27 -20.43 -3.49
CA LYS A 160 -11.16 -21.49 -3.96
C LYS A 160 -12.56 -20.96 -4.24
N GLY A 161 -13.12 -21.33 -5.38
CA GLY A 161 -14.47 -20.94 -5.81
C GLY A 161 -14.54 -19.55 -6.45
N LEU A 162 -13.45 -18.79 -6.50
CA LEU A 162 -13.40 -17.49 -7.14
C LEU A 162 -13.07 -17.61 -8.63
N ASP A 163 -13.95 -17.04 -9.47
CA ASP A 163 -13.72 -16.85 -10.89
C ASP A 163 -13.23 -15.41 -11.12
N LEU A 164 -11.93 -15.27 -11.44
CA LEU A 164 -11.30 -13.96 -11.65
C LEU A 164 -11.45 -13.55 -13.11
N LEU A 165 -12.33 -12.60 -13.38
CA LEU A 165 -12.62 -12.09 -14.71
C LEU A 165 -11.65 -10.97 -15.12
N PRO A 166 -11.36 -10.83 -16.43
CA PRO A 166 -10.61 -9.69 -16.94
C PRO A 166 -11.44 -8.41 -16.85
N ILE A 167 -10.78 -7.27 -16.80
CA ILE A 167 -11.40 -5.95 -16.94
C ILE A 167 -11.02 -5.39 -18.31
N HIS A 168 -12.01 -4.93 -19.08
CA HIS A 168 -11.74 -4.18 -20.29
C HIS A 168 -10.96 -2.90 -19.96
N ASN A 169 -9.95 -2.55 -20.79
CA ASN A 169 -9.07 -1.39 -20.51
C ASN A 169 -8.56 -1.33 -19.06
N GLN A 170 -8.09 -2.46 -18.53
CA GLN A 170 -7.64 -2.61 -17.14
C GLN A 170 -6.71 -1.48 -16.66
N GLN A 171 -5.91 -0.90 -17.55
CA GLN A 171 -4.93 0.14 -17.24
C GLN A 171 -5.53 1.56 -17.13
N THR A 172 -6.83 1.77 -17.45
CA THR A 172 -7.49 3.07 -17.30
C THR A 172 -7.41 3.54 -15.84
N CYS A 173 -7.12 4.81 -15.64
CA CYS A 173 -7.01 5.41 -14.31
C CYS A 173 -8.39 5.41 -13.61
N CYS A 174 -8.42 5.10 -12.32
CA CYS A 174 -9.66 5.16 -11.53
C CYS A 174 -10.02 6.57 -11.05
N GLY A 175 -9.24 7.61 -11.40
CA GLY A 175 -9.51 8.99 -11.02
C GLY A 175 -9.23 9.34 -9.55
N PHE A 176 -8.93 8.40 -8.65
CA PHE A 176 -8.81 8.69 -7.22
C PHE A 176 -7.68 9.69 -6.91
N GLY A 177 -6.43 9.42 -7.28
CA GLY A 177 -5.27 10.31 -7.11
C GLY A 177 -5.08 10.94 -5.72
N GLY A 178 -5.73 10.42 -4.68
CA GLY A 178 -5.72 10.98 -3.33
C GLY A 178 -6.40 12.36 -3.28
N THR A 179 -5.63 13.42 -3.08
CA THR A 179 -6.15 14.80 -3.05
C THR A 179 -6.75 15.27 -4.38
N PHE A 180 -6.44 14.63 -5.49
CA PHE A 180 -7.02 14.94 -6.80
C PHE A 180 -8.53 14.73 -6.81
N SER A 181 -9.02 13.63 -6.23
CA SER A 181 -10.46 13.34 -6.16
C SER A 181 -11.27 14.37 -5.37
N VAL A 182 -10.62 15.13 -4.47
CA VAL A 182 -11.24 16.21 -3.71
C VAL A 182 -11.13 17.54 -4.44
N LYS A 183 -9.96 17.86 -5.00
CA LYS A 183 -9.69 19.15 -5.65
C LYS A 183 -10.30 19.25 -7.04
N MET A 184 -10.46 18.13 -7.74
CA MET A 184 -10.93 18.02 -9.12
C MET A 184 -12.07 16.98 -9.19
N ALA A 185 -13.06 17.14 -8.31
CA ALA A 185 -14.11 16.15 -8.09
C ALA A 185 -14.90 15.78 -9.35
N GLU A 186 -15.21 16.75 -10.20
CA GLU A 186 -15.94 16.52 -11.45
C GLU A 186 -15.14 15.63 -12.41
N ILE A 187 -13.85 15.94 -12.63
CA ILE A 187 -13.00 15.15 -13.52
C ILE A 187 -12.78 13.76 -12.93
N SER A 188 -12.52 13.68 -11.63
CA SER A 188 -12.38 12.40 -10.92
C SER A 188 -13.66 11.56 -11.02
N GLY A 189 -14.83 12.20 -10.95
CA GLY A 189 -16.13 11.54 -11.11
C GLY A 189 -16.29 10.90 -12.49
N GLU A 190 -15.98 11.60 -13.58
CA GLU A 190 -16.06 11.04 -14.92
C GLU A 190 -15.03 9.89 -15.12
N MET A 191 -13.82 10.02 -14.58
CA MET A 191 -12.83 8.94 -14.66
C MET A 191 -13.26 7.67 -13.92
N VAL A 192 -13.89 7.78 -12.75
CA VAL A 192 -14.38 6.60 -12.03
C VAL A 192 -15.58 5.98 -12.73
N LYS A 193 -16.44 6.80 -13.34
CA LYS A 193 -17.59 6.32 -14.14
C LYS A 193 -17.11 5.49 -15.32
N GLU A 194 -16.18 6.00 -16.14
CA GLU A 194 -15.55 5.25 -17.23
C GLU A 194 -14.95 3.93 -16.74
N LYS A 195 -14.30 3.96 -15.57
CA LYS A 195 -13.71 2.74 -15.00
C LYS A 195 -14.76 1.71 -14.56
N VAL A 196 -15.90 2.15 -14.06
CA VAL A 196 -17.03 1.26 -13.71
C VAL A 196 -17.64 0.65 -14.97
N GLU A 197 -17.82 1.43 -16.03
CA GLU A 197 -18.31 0.94 -17.33
C GLU A 197 -17.41 -0.20 -17.86
N HIS A 198 -16.08 -0.05 -17.81
CA HIS A 198 -15.14 -1.11 -18.21
C HIS A 198 -15.18 -2.38 -17.29
N ILE A 199 -15.73 -2.29 -16.10
CA ILE A 199 -15.92 -3.43 -15.21
C ILE A 199 -17.22 -4.18 -15.53
N GLU A 200 -18.23 -3.45 -16.00
CA GLU A 200 -19.55 -3.99 -16.33
C GLU A 200 -19.62 -4.64 -17.71
N GLU A 201 -18.69 -4.30 -18.63
CA GLU A 201 -18.50 -4.96 -19.93
C GLU A 201 -17.94 -6.38 -19.78
#